data_92a9a4d7e40564fb49f83ff8456de9f2
#
_entry.id   92a9a4d7e40564fb49f83ff8456de9f2
#
_cell.length_a   1.000
_cell.length_b   1.000
_cell.length_c   1.000
_cell.angle_alpha   90.00
_cell.angle_beta   90.00
_cell.angle_gamma   90.00
#
_symmetry.space_group_name_H-M   'P 1'
#
loop_
_entity.id
_entity.type
_entity.pdbx_description
1 polymer ?
#
loop_
_entity_poly.entity_id
_entity_poly.type
_entity_poly.pdbx_seq_one_letter_code
_entity_poly.pdbx_strand_id
1 'polypeptide(L)'
;MKYLCLVYVEEKTLNALPRNERRSLSDESMAFCERLQKAGQLLSASPLHPVETATTVRVREGKASTTDGPFAETKEQLGGFLMIDVTDLNDAIRIASHFPAARIGSVEVRPMKELGCAD
;
A
#
# COMPACT_ATOMS: atom_id res chain seq x y z
N MET A 1 1.38 -18.48 -1.51
CA MET A 1 1.13 -17.72 -0.28
C MET A 1 0.74 -16.30 -0.61
N LYS A 2 -0.18 -15.77 0.16
CA LYS A 2 -0.67 -14.42 -0.04
C LYS A 2 0.04 -13.43 0.87
N TYR A 3 0.42 -12.30 0.29
CA TYR A 3 1.07 -11.21 1.01
C TYR A 3 0.36 -9.90 0.71
N LEU A 4 0.31 -9.04 1.73
CA LEU A 4 -0.16 -7.67 1.55
C LEU A 4 1.07 -6.76 1.56
N CYS A 5 1.21 -6.00 0.49
CA CYS A 5 2.26 -4.99 0.36
C CYS A 5 1.64 -3.63 0.66
N LEU A 6 2.02 -3.04 1.77
CA LEU A 6 1.51 -1.74 2.21
C LEU A 6 2.51 -0.66 1.78
N VAL A 7 2.04 0.27 0.97
CA VAL A 7 2.89 1.29 0.37
C VAL A 7 2.80 2.57 1.18
N TYR A 8 3.95 3.02 1.70
CA TYR A 8 4.07 4.24 2.51
C TYR A 8 4.92 5.26 1.79
N VAL A 9 4.42 6.48 1.70
CA VAL A 9 5.11 7.60 1.03
C VAL A 9 4.89 8.86 1.84
N GLU A 10 5.92 9.72 1.92
CA GLU A 10 5.74 11.06 2.47
C GLU A 10 5.02 11.91 1.43
N GLU A 11 3.81 12.39 1.76
CA GLU A 11 3.00 13.16 0.81
C GLU A 11 3.67 14.45 0.38
N LYS A 12 4.42 15.11 1.26
CA LYS A 12 5.17 16.31 0.91
C LYS A 12 6.19 16.03 -0.18
N THR A 13 6.90 14.93 -0.08
CA THR A 13 7.89 14.52 -1.07
C THR A 13 7.22 14.23 -2.41
N LEU A 14 6.12 13.49 -2.37
CA LEU A 14 5.37 13.15 -3.57
C LEU A 14 4.81 14.41 -4.25
N ASN A 15 4.21 15.31 -3.47
CA ASN A 15 3.61 16.54 -3.99
C ASN A 15 4.65 17.54 -4.48
N ALA A 16 5.89 17.45 -4.00
CA ALA A 16 6.99 18.30 -4.43
C ALA A 16 7.59 17.87 -5.77
N LEU A 17 7.29 16.65 -6.23
CA LEU A 17 7.76 16.19 -7.53
C LEU A 17 7.10 17.01 -8.65
N PRO A 18 7.83 17.33 -9.73
CA PRO A 18 7.21 17.93 -10.92
C PRO A 18 6.05 17.07 -11.41
N ARG A 19 5.04 17.70 -11.98
CA ARG A 19 3.83 17.03 -12.43
C ARG A 19 4.12 15.89 -13.40
N ASN A 20 5.07 16.07 -14.31
CA ASN A 20 5.45 15.05 -15.27
C ASN A 20 6.11 13.85 -14.59
N GLU A 21 6.87 14.06 -13.52
CA GLU A 21 7.49 12.98 -12.76
C GLU A 21 6.46 12.19 -11.96
N ARG A 22 5.49 12.89 -11.34
CA ARG A 22 4.39 12.22 -10.64
C ARG A 22 3.57 11.37 -11.59
N ARG A 23 3.30 11.89 -12.78
CA ARG A 23 2.57 11.16 -13.81
C ARG A 23 3.34 9.95 -14.29
N SER A 24 4.64 10.11 -14.50
CA SER A 24 5.52 9.00 -14.90
C SER A 24 5.54 7.91 -13.84
N LEU A 25 5.60 8.29 -12.56
CA LEU A 25 5.56 7.34 -11.45
C LEU A 25 4.25 6.56 -11.42
N SER A 26 3.14 7.26 -11.64
CA SER A 26 1.81 6.65 -11.69
C SER A 26 1.68 5.68 -12.87
N ASP A 27 2.13 6.09 -14.06
CA ASP A 27 2.10 5.25 -15.26
C ASP A 27 2.96 4.00 -15.08
N GLU A 28 4.14 4.16 -14.48
CA GLU A 28 5.04 3.06 -14.19
C GLU A 28 4.41 2.07 -13.21
N SER A 29 3.72 2.58 -12.18
CA SER A 29 3.03 1.75 -11.20
C SER A 29 1.89 0.95 -11.83
N MET A 30 1.13 1.58 -12.71
CA MET A 30 0.05 0.90 -13.45
C MET A 30 0.60 -0.21 -14.34
N ALA A 31 1.67 0.07 -15.07
CA ALA A 31 2.31 -0.93 -15.94
C ALA A 31 2.86 -2.10 -15.12
N PHE A 32 3.42 -1.81 -13.96
CA PHE A 32 3.90 -2.84 -13.03
C PHE A 32 2.77 -3.76 -12.58
N CYS A 33 1.65 -3.18 -12.17
CA CYS A 33 0.47 -3.95 -11.75
C CYS A 33 -0.10 -4.79 -12.89
N GLU A 34 -0.11 -4.27 -14.11
CA GLU A 34 -0.56 -5.03 -15.28
C GLU A 34 0.30 -6.26 -15.52
N ARG A 35 1.63 -6.13 -15.38
CA ARG A 35 2.55 -7.26 -15.53
C ARG A 35 2.30 -8.33 -14.47
N LEU A 36 2.10 -7.91 -13.22
CA LEU A 36 1.78 -8.85 -12.14
C LEU A 36 0.45 -9.56 -12.38
N GLN A 37 -0.54 -8.83 -12.88
CA GLN A 37 -1.85 -9.40 -13.17
C GLN A 37 -1.76 -10.46 -14.27
N LYS A 38 -1.03 -10.17 -15.33
CA LYS A 38 -0.81 -11.12 -16.42
C LYS A 38 -0.07 -12.36 -15.96
N ALA A 39 0.82 -12.22 -15.00
CA ALA A 39 1.55 -13.33 -14.41
C ALA A 39 0.71 -14.13 -13.40
N GLY A 40 -0.53 -13.71 -13.11
CA GLY A 40 -1.39 -14.35 -12.13
C GLY A 40 -0.99 -14.10 -10.69
N GLN A 41 -0.16 -13.10 -10.45
CA GLN A 41 0.38 -12.82 -9.12
C GLN A 41 -0.33 -11.69 -8.39
N LEU A 42 -1.10 -10.85 -9.09
CA LEU A 42 -1.83 -9.74 -8.46
C LEU A 42 -3.27 -10.11 -8.20
N LEU A 43 -3.68 -10.05 -6.94
CA LEU A 43 -5.07 -10.32 -6.53
C LEU A 43 -5.87 -9.03 -6.46
N SER A 44 -5.28 -7.95 -5.96
CA SER A 44 -5.93 -6.65 -5.82
C SER A 44 -4.86 -5.59 -5.60
N ALA A 45 -5.16 -4.37 -5.99
CA ALA A 45 -4.29 -3.22 -5.74
C ALA A 45 -5.12 -1.94 -5.82
N SER A 46 -4.76 -0.96 -5.03
CA SER A 46 -5.38 0.36 -5.12
C SER A 46 -4.49 1.44 -4.52
N PRO A 47 -4.37 2.59 -5.17
CA PRO A 47 -3.90 3.79 -4.49
C PRO A 47 -5.00 4.32 -3.58
N LEU A 48 -4.61 5.10 -2.58
CA LEU A 48 -5.55 5.73 -1.66
C LEU A 48 -5.52 7.25 -1.84
N HIS A 49 -6.62 7.90 -1.51
CA HIS A 49 -6.67 9.36 -1.45
C HIS A 49 -5.78 9.87 -0.31
N PRO A 50 -5.42 11.17 -0.32
CA PRO A 50 -4.56 11.74 0.71
C PRO A 50 -5.06 11.51 2.13
N VAL A 51 -4.14 11.48 3.08
CA VAL A 51 -4.45 11.18 4.49
C VAL A 51 -5.45 12.14 5.11
N GLU A 52 -5.55 13.38 4.63
CA GLU A 52 -6.55 14.35 5.11
C GLU A 52 -7.99 13.88 4.85
N THR A 53 -8.20 12.95 3.92
CA THR A 53 -9.53 12.38 3.63
C THR A 53 -9.86 11.20 4.54
N ALA A 54 -8.90 10.75 5.35
CA ALA A 54 -9.11 9.59 6.21
C ALA A 54 -10.02 9.92 7.38
N THR A 55 -10.73 8.89 7.86
CA THR A 55 -11.53 8.95 9.07
C THR A 55 -11.15 7.75 9.93
N THR A 56 -10.83 7.99 11.18
CA THR A 56 -10.50 6.93 12.13
C THR A 56 -11.68 6.69 13.06
N VAL A 57 -12.09 5.44 13.19
CA VAL A 57 -13.23 5.05 14.04
C VAL A 57 -12.71 4.25 15.22
N ARG A 58 -13.17 4.59 16.43
CA ARG A 58 -12.90 3.84 17.65
C ARG A 58 -14.18 3.51 18.35
N VAL A 59 -14.24 2.35 18.96
CA VAL A 59 -15.35 1.97 19.85
C VAL A 59 -14.74 1.73 21.23
N ARG A 60 -15.17 2.52 22.20
CA ARG A 60 -14.73 2.42 23.59
C ARG A 60 -15.94 2.40 24.48
N GLU A 61 -16.01 1.42 25.39
CA GLU A 61 -17.14 1.25 26.32
C GLU A 61 -18.48 1.21 25.59
N GLY A 62 -18.50 0.51 24.41
CA GLY A 62 -19.70 0.38 23.60
C GLY A 62 -20.07 1.60 22.78
N LYS A 63 -19.25 2.65 22.79
CA LYS A 63 -19.52 3.90 22.07
C LYS A 63 -18.56 4.07 20.89
N ALA A 64 -19.11 4.35 19.72
CA ALA A 64 -18.33 4.67 18.53
C ALA A 64 -17.98 6.15 18.54
N SER A 65 -16.73 6.46 18.19
CA SER A 65 -16.28 7.83 17.96
C SER A 65 -15.48 7.88 16.67
N THR A 66 -15.52 9.03 16.00
CA THR A 66 -14.77 9.24 14.76
C THR A 66 -13.85 10.44 14.92
N THR A 67 -12.68 10.33 14.27
CA THR A 67 -11.69 11.40 14.24
C THR A 67 -11.29 11.60 12.79
N ASP A 68 -11.24 12.85 12.33
CA ASP A 68 -10.73 13.15 11.00
C ASP A 68 -9.21 12.93 10.97
N GLY A 69 -8.76 12.26 9.94
CA GLY A 69 -7.35 11.99 9.74
C GLY A 69 -6.98 10.52 9.92
N PRO A 70 -5.72 10.17 9.64
CA PRO A 70 -5.24 8.80 9.74
C PRO A 70 -5.11 8.34 11.19
N PHE A 71 -5.07 7.03 11.38
CA PHE A 71 -4.87 6.43 12.71
C PHE A 71 -3.60 6.95 13.38
N ALA A 72 -2.51 7.08 12.63
CA ALA A 72 -1.24 7.56 13.15
C ALA A 72 -0.67 8.64 12.24
N GLU A 73 -0.11 9.68 12.84
CA GLU A 73 0.59 10.74 12.11
C GLU A 73 2.06 10.38 12.05
N THR A 74 2.49 9.91 10.88
CA THR A 74 3.86 9.48 10.62
C THR A 74 4.41 10.26 9.44
N LYS A 75 5.74 10.25 9.29
CA LYS A 75 6.39 10.94 8.19
C LYS A 75 5.98 10.35 6.85
N GLU A 76 6.08 9.03 6.73
CA GLU A 76 5.58 8.29 5.57
C GLU A 76 4.21 7.73 5.92
N GLN A 77 3.24 7.96 5.07
CA GLN A 77 1.85 7.62 5.29
C GLN A 77 1.41 6.52 4.34
N LEU A 78 0.45 5.71 4.77
CA LEU A 78 -0.12 4.68 3.91
C LEU A 78 -0.80 5.33 2.71
N GLY A 79 -0.30 5.05 1.52
CA GLY A 79 -0.81 5.63 0.27
C GLY A 79 -1.37 4.62 -0.71
N GLY A 80 -1.31 3.34 -0.40
CA GLY A 80 -1.84 2.30 -1.29
C GLY A 80 -1.46 0.91 -0.83
N PHE A 81 -1.94 -0.08 -1.57
CA PHE A 81 -1.59 -1.47 -1.28
C PHE A 81 -1.60 -2.32 -2.54
N LEU A 82 -0.87 -3.44 -2.46
CA LEU A 82 -0.96 -4.54 -3.42
C LEU A 82 -1.17 -5.83 -2.63
N MET A 83 -2.11 -6.64 -3.10
CA MET A 83 -2.32 -7.98 -2.56
C MET A 83 -1.82 -8.98 -3.61
N ILE A 84 -0.82 -9.77 -3.25
CA ILE A 84 -0.14 -10.65 -4.18
C ILE A 84 -0.20 -12.11 -3.72
N ASP A 85 -0.14 -13.02 -4.68
CA ASP A 85 -0.04 -14.46 -4.43
C ASP A 85 1.24 -14.96 -5.07
N VAL A 86 2.19 -15.38 -4.25
CA VAL A 86 3.53 -15.78 -4.68
C VAL A 86 3.98 -17.02 -3.91
N THR A 87 5.14 -17.57 -4.31
CA THR A 87 5.65 -18.81 -3.76
C THR A 87 6.11 -18.66 -2.30
N ASP A 88 6.84 -17.58 -2.00
CA ASP A 88 7.44 -17.38 -0.68
C ASP A 88 7.74 -15.90 -0.42
N LEU A 89 8.29 -15.63 0.75
CA LEU A 89 8.64 -14.26 1.16
C LEU A 89 9.69 -13.62 0.24
N ASN A 90 10.65 -14.40 -0.26
CA ASN A 90 11.67 -13.86 -1.15
C ASN A 90 11.06 -13.33 -2.45
N ASP A 91 10.09 -14.05 -3.00
CA ASP A 91 9.34 -13.58 -4.16
C ASP A 91 8.57 -12.30 -3.87
N ALA A 92 7.94 -12.23 -2.69
CA ALA A 92 7.20 -11.02 -2.28
C ALA A 92 8.14 -9.82 -2.14
N ILE A 93 9.31 -10.02 -1.54
CA ILE A 93 10.34 -8.97 -1.39
C ILE A 93 10.82 -8.50 -2.76
N ARG A 94 11.05 -9.43 -3.68
CA ARG A 94 11.48 -9.10 -5.03
C ARG A 94 10.45 -8.22 -5.74
N ILE A 95 9.19 -8.56 -5.63
CA ILE A 95 8.10 -7.77 -6.21
C ILE A 95 8.06 -6.39 -5.55
N ALA A 96 8.06 -6.33 -4.23
CA ALA A 96 7.99 -5.06 -3.50
C ALA A 96 9.18 -4.15 -3.84
N SER A 97 10.37 -4.72 -4.01
CA SER A 97 11.58 -3.94 -4.31
C SER A 97 11.56 -3.29 -5.68
N HIS A 98 10.75 -3.81 -6.59
CA HIS A 98 10.60 -3.26 -7.94
C HIS A 98 9.38 -2.34 -8.09
N PHE A 99 8.54 -2.25 -7.06
CA PHE A 99 7.42 -1.32 -7.12
C PHE A 99 7.93 0.12 -7.09
N PRO A 100 7.48 0.97 -8.04
CA PRO A 100 8.08 2.30 -8.20
C PRO A 100 8.12 3.16 -6.94
N ALA A 101 7.07 3.15 -6.13
CA ALA A 101 7.02 3.96 -4.91
C ALA A 101 8.08 3.56 -3.87
N ALA A 102 8.65 2.36 -3.97
CA ALA A 102 9.72 1.93 -3.05
C ALA A 102 10.98 2.79 -3.20
N ARG A 103 11.13 3.50 -4.33
CA ARG A 103 12.27 4.39 -4.55
C ARG A 103 12.17 5.70 -3.77
N ILE A 104 10.96 6.10 -3.40
CA ILE A 104 10.71 7.37 -2.70
C ILE A 104 10.01 7.17 -1.35
N GLY A 105 9.69 5.94 -1.01
CA GLY A 105 9.02 5.60 0.22
C GLY A 105 9.40 4.20 0.66
N SER A 106 8.46 3.51 1.27
CA SER A 106 8.68 2.16 1.83
C SER A 106 7.52 1.25 1.48
N VAL A 107 7.82 -0.03 1.34
CA VAL A 107 6.77 -1.04 1.15
C VAL A 107 6.93 -2.08 2.25
N GLU A 108 5.91 -2.19 3.09
CA GLU A 108 5.87 -3.21 4.13
C GLU A 108 5.24 -4.47 3.56
N VAL A 109 5.93 -5.59 3.65
CA VAL A 109 5.45 -6.88 3.15
C VAL A 109 4.99 -7.71 4.34
N ARG A 110 3.72 -8.10 4.33
CA ARG A 110 3.14 -8.82 5.47
C ARG A 110 2.37 -10.06 4.98
N PRO A 111 2.71 -11.26 5.48
CA PRO A 111 1.95 -12.45 5.09
C PRO A 111 0.52 -12.36 5.61
N MET A 112 -0.42 -12.81 4.78
CA MET A 112 -1.83 -12.79 5.13
C MET A 112 -2.22 -14.10 5.78
N LYS A 113 -3.00 -14.01 6.86
CA LYS A 113 -3.61 -15.17 7.49
C LYS A 113 -4.85 -15.57 6.74
N GLU A 114 -5.09 -16.87 6.64
CA GLU A 114 -6.38 -17.34 6.17
C GLU A 114 -7.42 -17.18 7.28
N LEU A 115 -8.61 -16.72 6.91
CA LEU A 115 -9.70 -16.57 7.86
C LEU A 115 -10.08 -17.93 8.44
N GLY A 116 -10.28 -17.96 9.74
CA GLY A 116 -10.60 -19.19 10.46
C GLY A 116 -9.40 -19.98 10.96
N CYS A 117 -8.16 -19.59 10.58
CA CYS A 117 -6.96 -20.19 11.12
C CYS A 117 -6.66 -19.65 12.52
N ALA A 118 -6.51 -20.55 13.47
CA ALA A 118 -5.96 -20.23 14.79
C ALA A 118 -4.46 -20.45 14.74
N ASP A 119 -3.68 -19.48 15.16
CA ASP A 119 -2.23 -19.63 15.15
C ASP A 119 -1.57 -19.05 16.38
#